data_16b640419922baff26cfed4840ba19ca
#
_entry.id   16b640419922baff26cfed4840ba19ca
#
_cell.length_a   1.000
_cell.length_b   1.000
_cell.length_c   1.000
_cell.angle_alpha   90.00
_cell.angle_beta   90.00
_cell.angle_gamma   90.00
#
_symmetry.space_group_name_H-M   'P 1'
#
loop_
_entity.id
_entity.type
_entity.pdbx_description
1 polymer ?
#
loop_
_entity_poly.entity_id
_entity_poly.type
_entity_poly.pdbx_seq_one_letter_code
_entity_poly.pdbx_strand_id
1 'polypeptide(L)'
;PNTIGTTFEIFFSDNFTGSISTDGTDKFVGSVMVGVDDGSKKAFVPAASNDVINLLGEAGSGNATKGGLAGSRVKFTAIADNKYMVEGLLIGDGTIVTPFADA
;
A
#
# COMPACT_ATOMS: atom_id res chain seq x y z
N PRO A 1 0.98 0.57 22.07
CA PRO A 1 0.01 -0.46 21.72
C PRO A 1 -1.17 0.11 20.96
N ASN A 2 -1.66 -0.67 20.02
CA ASN A 2 -2.75 -0.25 19.16
C ASN A 2 -4.10 -0.47 19.86
N THR A 3 -5.05 0.38 19.57
CA THR A 3 -6.44 0.11 19.91
C THR A 3 -7.00 -0.85 18.86
N ILE A 4 -7.17 -2.11 19.24
CA ILE A 4 -7.62 -3.15 18.33
C ILE A 4 -8.99 -2.79 17.74
N GLY A 5 -9.13 -2.94 16.44
CA GLY A 5 -10.34 -2.59 15.71
C GLY A 5 -10.36 -1.18 15.15
N THR A 6 -9.41 -0.33 15.53
CA THR A 6 -9.29 0.99 14.93
C THR A 6 -8.96 0.86 13.45
N THR A 7 -9.75 1.53 12.63
CA THR A 7 -9.63 1.44 11.18
C THR A 7 -9.55 2.84 10.60
N PHE A 8 -8.67 3.02 9.61
CA PHE A 8 -8.65 4.23 8.80
C PHE A 8 -8.34 3.88 7.36
N GLU A 9 -8.88 4.68 6.47
CA GLU A 9 -8.78 4.45 5.04
C GLU A 9 -8.29 5.72 4.35
N ILE A 10 -7.42 5.55 3.36
CA ILE A 10 -6.90 6.64 2.57
C ILE A 10 -7.31 6.40 1.12
N PHE A 11 -7.95 7.39 0.53
CA PHE A 11 -8.29 7.40 -0.88
C PHE A 11 -7.50 8.49 -1.59
N PHE A 12 -6.85 8.13 -2.68
CA PHE A 12 -6.07 9.09 -3.45
C PHE A 12 -6.93 9.64 -4.59
N SER A 13 -7.39 10.87 -4.41
CA SER A 13 -8.14 11.55 -5.47
C SER A 13 -7.22 12.11 -6.56
N ASP A 14 -5.93 12.09 -6.31
CA ASP A 14 -4.91 12.54 -7.25
C ASP A 14 -3.71 11.63 -7.13
N ASN A 15 -2.77 11.72 -8.08
CA ASN A 15 -1.57 10.89 -8.04
C ASN A 15 -0.74 11.24 -6.81
N PHE A 16 -0.18 10.22 -6.19
CA PHE A 16 0.62 10.39 -4.97
C PHE A 16 1.91 9.58 -5.07
N THR A 17 3.02 10.23 -4.81
CA THR A 17 4.33 9.59 -4.66
C THR A 17 4.84 9.89 -3.26
N GLY A 18 5.12 8.84 -2.51
CA GLY A 18 5.58 8.98 -1.13
C GLY A 18 5.41 7.68 -0.37
N SER A 19 5.58 7.75 0.94
CA SER A 19 5.53 6.57 1.79
C SER A 19 4.50 6.74 2.89
N ILE A 20 3.85 5.62 3.24
CA ILE A 20 3.04 5.51 4.44
C ILE A 20 3.78 4.53 5.34
N SER A 21 4.20 4.99 6.50
CA SER A 21 4.97 4.16 7.42
C SER A 21 4.35 4.14 8.80
N THR A 22 4.65 3.08 9.53
CA THR A 22 4.33 2.99 10.95
C THR A 22 5.40 3.71 11.78
N ASP A 23 5.32 3.59 13.08
CA ASP A 23 6.34 4.11 14.00
C ASP A 23 7.62 3.27 14.01
N GLY A 24 7.70 2.23 13.17
CA GLY A 24 8.85 1.32 13.11
C GLY A 24 8.69 0.07 13.96
N THR A 25 7.81 0.09 14.94
CA THR A 25 7.52 -1.07 15.78
C THR A 25 6.39 -1.91 15.21
N ASP A 26 5.34 -1.26 14.73
CA ASP A 26 4.19 -1.93 14.14
C ASP A 26 4.53 -2.42 12.74
N LYS A 27 4.08 -3.62 12.43
CA LYS A 27 4.33 -4.25 11.13
C LYS A 27 3.03 -4.45 10.39
N PHE A 28 3.12 -4.49 9.06
CA PHE A 28 1.96 -4.73 8.21
C PHE A 28 1.72 -6.23 8.03
N VAL A 29 0.46 -6.61 8.01
CA VAL A 29 0.00 -7.94 7.60
C VAL A 29 -1.14 -7.76 6.60
N GLY A 30 -1.57 -8.83 5.95
CA GLY A 30 -2.64 -8.76 4.97
C GLY A 30 -2.10 -8.72 3.55
N SER A 31 -2.73 -7.95 2.69
CA SER A 31 -2.32 -7.87 1.30
C SER A 31 -2.90 -6.65 0.62
N VAL A 32 -2.22 -6.20 -0.44
CA VAL A 32 -2.76 -5.19 -1.35
C VAL A 32 -2.66 -5.70 -2.77
N MET A 33 -3.51 -5.19 -3.64
CA MET A 33 -3.47 -5.49 -5.05
C MET A 33 -3.08 -4.24 -5.82
N VAL A 34 -2.12 -4.37 -6.72
CA VAL A 34 -1.75 -3.29 -7.62
C VAL A 34 -2.23 -3.66 -9.01
N GLY A 35 -3.16 -2.87 -9.53
CA GLY A 35 -3.76 -3.09 -10.82
C GLY A 35 -3.31 -2.06 -11.85
N VAL A 36 -3.22 -2.50 -13.10
CA VAL A 36 -2.94 -1.63 -14.23
C VAL A 36 -4.23 -1.47 -15.04
N ASP A 37 -4.37 -0.34 -15.68
CA ASP A 37 -5.58 0.01 -16.43
C ASP A 37 -5.93 -0.99 -17.53
N ASP A 38 -4.96 -1.75 -18.02
CA ASP A 38 -5.19 -2.79 -19.04
C ASP A 38 -5.75 -4.10 -18.46
N GLY A 39 -6.02 -4.16 -17.17
CA GLY A 39 -6.52 -5.34 -16.49
C GLY A 39 -5.46 -6.21 -15.84
N SER A 40 -4.19 -5.95 -16.07
CA SER A 40 -3.10 -6.66 -15.39
C SER A 40 -3.09 -6.29 -13.92
N LYS A 41 -2.83 -7.27 -13.04
CA LYS A 41 -2.81 -7.01 -11.61
C LYS A 41 -1.92 -8.02 -10.90
N LYS A 42 -1.32 -7.58 -9.80
CA LYS A 42 -0.52 -8.42 -8.91
C LYS A 42 -0.93 -8.16 -7.47
N ALA A 43 -1.01 -9.23 -6.70
CA ALA A 43 -1.23 -9.13 -5.28
C ALA A 43 0.11 -9.21 -4.55
N PHE A 44 0.28 -8.42 -3.51
CA PHE A 44 1.50 -8.41 -2.71
C PHE A 44 1.16 -8.62 -1.25
N VAL A 45 1.95 -9.46 -0.60
CA VAL A 45 1.83 -9.74 0.83
C VAL A 45 3.09 -9.19 1.50
N PRO A 46 2.95 -8.39 2.57
CA PRO A 46 4.14 -7.86 3.24
C PRO A 46 4.93 -8.98 3.92
N ALA A 47 6.24 -8.86 3.90
CA ALA A 47 7.10 -9.71 4.72
C ALA A 47 6.97 -9.31 6.19
N ALA A 48 7.41 -10.19 7.10
CA ALA A 48 7.20 -9.99 8.53
C ALA A 48 7.82 -8.71 9.09
N SER A 49 8.85 -8.19 8.43
CA SER A 49 9.54 -6.97 8.86
C SER A 49 9.04 -5.71 8.17
N ASN A 50 8.10 -5.82 7.24
CA ASN A 50 7.66 -4.66 6.46
C ASN A 50 6.80 -3.72 7.29
N ASP A 51 7.16 -2.46 7.31
CA ASP A 51 6.46 -1.41 8.03
C ASP A 51 6.29 -0.13 7.21
N VAL A 52 6.58 -0.19 5.91
CA VAL A 52 6.43 0.93 5.00
C VAL A 52 5.71 0.48 3.73
N ILE A 53 4.81 1.32 3.24
CA ILE A 53 4.26 1.20 1.90
C ILE A 53 4.81 2.37 1.09
N ASN A 54 5.59 2.06 0.07
CA ASN A 54 6.12 3.05 -0.85
C ASN A 54 5.19 3.15 -2.06
N LEU A 55 4.73 4.33 -2.35
CA LEU A 55 3.83 4.60 -3.46
C LEU A 55 4.56 5.43 -4.51
N LEU A 56 4.33 5.10 -5.76
CA LEU A 56 4.93 5.78 -6.88
C LEU A 56 3.83 6.07 -7.90
N GLY A 57 3.18 7.19 -7.72
CA GLY A 57 2.05 7.62 -8.54
C GLY A 57 2.43 8.65 -9.57
N GLU A 58 3.47 8.39 -10.34
CA GLU A 58 3.94 9.30 -11.38
C GLU A 58 3.16 9.08 -12.66
N ALA A 59 2.75 10.18 -13.30
CA ALA A 59 2.13 10.14 -14.61
C ALA A 59 3.15 9.73 -15.66
N GLY A 60 2.67 9.08 -16.71
CA GLY A 60 3.50 8.63 -17.81
C GLY A 60 3.56 7.12 -17.90
N SER A 61 3.81 6.64 -19.10
CA SER A 61 3.80 5.21 -19.37
C SER A 61 4.91 4.49 -18.62
N GLY A 62 4.53 3.49 -17.83
CA GLY A 62 5.47 2.65 -17.13
C GLY A 62 6.09 3.23 -15.87
N ASN A 63 5.59 4.36 -15.36
CA ASN A 63 6.22 5.05 -14.23
C ASN A 63 5.62 4.69 -12.88
N ALA A 64 4.36 4.30 -12.81
CA ALA A 64 3.69 4.05 -11.54
C ALA A 64 3.79 2.57 -11.13
N THR A 65 5.00 2.07 -10.95
CA THR A 65 5.25 0.63 -10.76
C THR A 65 4.86 0.11 -9.38
N LYS A 66 4.63 0.98 -8.41
CA LYS A 66 4.21 0.59 -7.05
C LYS A 66 2.79 1.03 -6.73
N GLY A 67 2.09 1.59 -7.69
CA GLY A 67 0.77 2.13 -7.47
C GLY A 67 0.81 3.57 -6.97
N GLY A 68 -0.35 4.15 -6.68
CA GLY A 68 -0.44 5.52 -6.19
C GLY A 68 -1.08 6.48 -7.18
N LEU A 69 -1.49 6.02 -8.35
CA LEU A 69 -2.26 6.84 -9.28
C LEU A 69 -3.64 7.14 -8.70
N ALA A 70 -4.27 8.19 -9.19
CA ALA A 70 -5.61 8.59 -8.76
C ALA A 70 -6.57 7.39 -8.83
N GLY A 71 -7.39 7.22 -7.80
CA GLY A 71 -8.28 6.08 -7.66
C GLY A 71 -7.74 4.98 -6.75
N SER A 72 -6.49 5.06 -6.35
CA SER A 72 -5.91 4.12 -5.37
C SER A 72 -6.56 4.31 -4.01
N ARG A 73 -6.70 3.21 -3.27
CA ARG A 73 -7.18 3.27 -1.90
C ARG A 73 -6.50 2.19 -1.06
N VAL A 74 -6.29 2.49 0.20
CA VAL A 74 -5.71 1.54 1.15
C VAL A 74 -6.38 1.73 2.50
N LYS A 75 -6.64 0.63 3.18
CA LYS A 75 -7.30 0.60 4.47
C LYS A 75 -6.42 -0.10 5.47
N PHE A 76 -6.31 0.47 6.65
CA PHE A 76 -5.51 -0.06 7.74
C PHE A 76 -6.40 -0.37 8.93
N THR A 77 -6.24 -1.55 9.51
CA THR A 77 -6.99 -1.97 10.70
C THR A 77 -6.02 -2.52 11.72
N ALA A 78 -6.05 -1.97 12.93
CA ALA A 78 -5.26 -2.50 14.03
C ALA A 78 -5.88 -3.82 14.49
N ILE A 79 -5.17 -4.93 14.35
CA ILE A 79 -5.69 -6.26 14.67
C ILE A 79 -5.02 -6.88 15.89
N ALA A 80 -3.87 -6.37 16.29
CA ALA A 80 -3.12 -6.83 17.46
C ALA A 80 -2.12 -5.75 17.83
N ASP A 81 -1.49 -5.90 19.01
CA ASP A 81 -0.37 -5.05 19.35
C ASP A 81 0.71 -5.22 18.28
N ASN A 82 1.22 -4.10 17.78
CA ASN A 82 2.30 -4.06 16.80
C ASN A 82 1.94 -4.65 15.43
N LYS A 83 0.63 -4.77 15.12
CA LYS A 83 0.19 -5.27 13.81
C LYS A 83 -0.97 -4.48 13.25
N TYR A 84 -0.80 -4.01 12.03
CA TYR A 84 -1.86 -3.43 11.22
C TYR A 84 -2.14 -4.31 10.02
N MET A 85 -3.40 -4.72 9.89
CA MET A 85 -3.83 -5.37 8.66
C MET A 85 -4.02 -4.28 7.61
N VAL A 86 -3.43 -4.49 6.45
CA VAL A 86 -3.56 -3.58 5.31
C VAL A 86 -4.31 -4.29 4.21
N GLU A 87 -5.21 -3.58 3.57
CA GLU A 87 -5.94 -4.08 2.40
C GLU A 87 -6.22 -2.90 1.47
N GLY A 88 -6.28 -3.17 0.19
CA GLY A 88 -6.59 -2.10 -0.75
C GLY A 88 -6.28 -2.46 -2.18
N LEU A 89 -6.59 -1.49 -3.03
CA LEU A 89 -6.32 -1.56 -4.45
C LEU A 89 -5.54 -0.32 -4.83
N LEU A 90 -4.34 -0.52 -5.32
CA LEU A 90 -3.50 0.55 -5.82
C LEU A 90 -3.51 0.51 -7.34
N ILE A 91 -3.58 1.67 -7.95
CA ILE A 91 -3.58 1.80 -9.40
C ILE A 91 -2.16 2.15 -9.83
N GLY A 92 -1.61 1.35 -10.71
CA GLY A 92 -0.25 1.52 -11.17
C GLY A 92 -0.13 1.42 -12.68
N ASP A 93 1.10 1.40 -13.15
CA ASP A 93 1.42 1.27 -14.56
C ASP A 93 2.82 0.67 -14.70
N GLY A 94 3.05 0.00 -15.82
CA GLY A 94 4.34 -0.61 -16.12
C GLY A 94 4.52 -1.97 -15.46
N THR A 95 5.76 -2.32 -15.16
CA THR A 95 6.09 -3.58 -14.48
C THR A 95 5.90 -3.38 -12.99
N ILE A 96 4.86 -3.99 -12.45
CA ILE A 96 4.47 -3.79 -11.06
C ILE A 96 5.41 -4.54 -10.12
N VAL A 97 5.89 -3.85 -9.09
CA VAL A 97 6.74 -4.40 -8.03
C VAL A 97 6.11 -4.12 -6.67
N THR A 98 6.56 -4.85 -5.65
CA THR A 98 5.97 -4.72 -4.32
C THR A 98 6.11 -3.31 -3.76
N PRO A 99 5.04 -2.72 -3.18
CA PRO A 99 5.14 -1.45 -2.49
C PRO A 99 5.64 -1.59 -1.05
N PHE A 100 5.70 -2.80 -0.51
CA PHE A 100 6.11 -3.02 0.88
C PHE A 100 7.61 -2.99 1.04
N ALA A 101 8.07 -2.41 2.14
CA ALA A 101 9.49 -2.33 2.45
C ALA A 101 9.69 -2.19 3.97
N ASP A 102 10.93 -2.27 4.38
CA ASP A 102 11.36 -1.94 5.72
C ASP A 102 11.74 -0.47 5.78
N ALA A 103 11.41 0.16 6.87
CA ALA A 103 11.79 1.55 7.11
C ALA A 103 13.30 1.70 7.28
#